data_7b14acc8ef125daa2862a5832fe741c6
#
_entry.id   7b14acc8ef125daa2862a5832fe741c6
#
_cell.length_a   1.000
_cell.length_b   1.000
_cell.length_c   1.000
_cell.angle_alpha   90.00
_cell.angle_beta   90.00
_cell.angle_gamma   90.00
#
_symmetry.space_group_name_H-M   'P 1'
#
loop_
_entity.id
_entity.type
_entity.pdbx_description
1 polymer ?
#
loop_
_entity_poly.entity_id
_entity_poly.type
_entity_poly.pdbx_seq_one_letter_code
_entity_poly.pdbx_strand_id
1 'polypeptide(L)'
;MVYAFLVHTLASGPCHVLYSAVFANEQAATDSTNEDLREVGKRQLSHVASRVQSEYSFRRAVGGSISNPSDLEASNELLSVMKSGIFKLYPGEPFVTEKIVIWKGLNNCGVTMVCEKYENRVTAQTVLGNIVKFAEQHCNMLEKPYEVLLKPDRIEAVIHHFLPCGQLLFMNHRVVRQFEKELNLTINNKA
;
A
#
# COMPACT_ATOMS: atom_id res chain seq x y z
N MET A 1 -9.85 8.09 7.94
CA MET A 1 -10.01 6.66 7.63
C MET A 1 -9.34 6.34 6.31
N VAL A 2 -8.71 5.20 6.19
CA VAL A 2 -8.18 4.68 4.94
C VAL A 2 -9.34 4.07 4.15
N TYR A 3 -9.45 4.43 2.88
CA TYR A 3 -10.43 3.88 1.96
C TYR A 3 -9.98 2.52 1.42
N ALA A 4 -8.72 2.46 0.96
CA ALA A 4 -8.16 1.24 0.41
C ALA A 4 -6.64 1.17 0.59
N PHE A 5 -6.12 -0.05 0.59
CA PHE A 5 -4.70 -0.39 0.56
C PHE A 5 -4.42 -1.27 -0.67
N LEU A 6 -3.28 -1.04 -1.33
CA LEU A 6 -2.90 -1.73 -2.56
C LEU A 6 -1.42 -2.10 -2.56
N VAL A 7 -1.13 -3.27 -3.11
CA VAL A 7 0.21 -3.64 -3.60
C VAL A 7 0.11 -3.85 -5.11
N HIS A 8 0.97 -3.21 -5.88
CA HIS A 8 0.91 -3.22 -7.34
C HIS A 8 2.29 -3.17 -7.98
N THR A 9 2.36 -3.46 -9.28
CA THR A 9 3.61 -3.40 -10.03
C THR A 9 3.98 -1.96 -10.40
N LEU A 10 5.29 -1.66 -10.43
CA LEU A 10 5.87 -0.40 -10.92
C LEU A 10 6.72 -0.59 -12.18
N ALA A 11 6.83 -1.82 -12.68
CA ALA A 11 7.55 -2.11 -13.92
C ALA A 11 6.95 -1.34 -15.10
N SER A 12 7.76 -1.08 -16.12
CA SER A 12 7.28 -0.52 -17.39
C SER A 12 6.30 -1.49 -18.06
N GLY A 13 5.16 -0.97 -18.49
CA GLY A 13 4.06 -1.74 -19.08
C GLY A 13 2.76 -1.63 -18.28
N PRO A 14 1.82 -2.56 -18.47
CA PRO A 14 0.55 -2.52 -17.78
C PRO A 14 0.75 -2.66 -16.26
N CYS A 15 0.07 -1.81 -15.50
CA CYS A 15 0.10 -1.87 -14.05
C CYS A 15 -0.83 -2.99 -13.56
N HIS A 16 -0.31 -3.89 -12.75
CA HIS A 16 -1.08 -4.98 -12.16
C HIS A 16 -1.22 -4.76 -10.66
N VAL A 17 -2.46 -4.77 -10.17
CA VAL A 17 -2.75 -4.80 -8.74
C VAL A 17 -2.59 -6.25 -8.27
N LEU A 18 -1.62 -6.47 -7.37
CA LEU A 18 -1.27 -7.79 -6.84
C LEU A 18 -2.10 -8.13 -5.60
N TYR A 19 -2.38 -7.12 -4.79
CA TYR A 19 -3.21 -7.24 -3.60
C TYR A 19 -3.99 -5.95 -3.38
N SER A 20 -5.23 -6.07 -2.89
CA SER A 20 -6.02 -4.92 -2.48
C SER A 20 -6.92 -5.26 -1.30
N ALA A 21 -7.02 -4.33 -0.35
CA ALA A 21 -7.99 -4.35 0.73
C ALA A 21 -8.79 -3.04 0.69
N VAL A 22 -10.11 -3.14 0.66
CA VAL A 22 -11.03 -1.99 0.66
C VAL A 22 -11.75 -1.97 2.00
N PHE A 23 -11.70 -0.84 2.70
CA PHE A 23 -12.25 -0.68 4.06
C PHE A 23 -13.53 0.14 4.09
N ALA A 24 -13.79 0.92 3.05
CA ALA A 24 -15.01 1.71 2.92
C ALA A 24 -15.57 1.59 1.50
N ASN A 25 -16.87 1.64 1.39
CA ASN A 25 -17.53 1.74 0.09
C ASN A 25 -18.00 3.18 -0.10
N GLU A 26 -17.73 3.78 -1.24
CA GLU A 26 -18.49 4.96 -1.66
C GLU A 26 -19.91 4.48 -1.93
N GLN A 27 -20.90 5.12 -1.30
CA GLN A 27 -22.31 4.78 -1.52
C GLN A 27 -22.61 4.94 -3.01
N ALA A 28 -22.70 3.79 -3.70
CA ALA A 28 -23.22 3.77 -5.05
C ALA A 28 -24.71 4.07 -5.01
N ALA A 29 -25.19 4.79 -6.00
CA ALA A 29 -26.61 5.04 -6.22
C ALA A 29 -27.39 3.72 -6.13
N THR A 30 -28.53 3.78 -5.53
CA THR A 30 -29.40 2.74 -4.94
C THR A 30 -29.79 1.53 -5.80
N ASP A 31 -29.31 1.38 -7.05
CA ASP A 31 -29.76 0.33 -7.98
C ASP A 31 -28.64 -0.55 -8.55
N SER A 32 -27.40 -0.47 -8.04
CA SER A 32 -26.28 -1.24 -8.56
C SER A 32 -26.21 -2.63 -7.94
N THR A 33 -25.97 -3.66 -8.74
CA THR A 33 -25.73 -5.02 -8.25
C THR A 33 -24.38 -5.11 -7.52
N ASN A 34 -24.22 -6.09 -6.63
CA ASN A 34 -22.95 -6.30 -5.91
C ASN A 34 -21.76 -6.59 -6.87
N GLU A 35 -22.01 -7.11 -8.05
CA GLU A 35 -21.01 -7.36 -9.08
C GLU A 35 -20.54 -6.07 -9.73
N ASP A 36 -21.47 -5.18 -10.06
CA ASP A 36 -21.15 -3.85 -10.62
C ASP A 36 -20.28 -3.04 -9.65
N LEU A 37 -20.59 -3.08 -8.36
CA LEU A 37 -19.82 -2.39 -7.30
C LEU A 37 -18.38 -2.91 -7.20
N ARG A 38 -18.19 -4.23 -7.30
CA ARG A 38 -16.85 -4.83 -7.30
C ARG A 38 -16.04 -4.43 -8.52
N GLU A 39 -16.69 -4.38 -9.68
CA GLU A 39 -16.02 -4.00 -10.92
C GLU A 39 -15.63 -2.53 -10.94
N VAL A 40 -16.51 -1.66 -10.47
CA VAL A 40 -16.23 -0.22 -10.28
C VAL A 40 -15.04 -0.05 -9.32
N GLY A 41 -15.06 -0.73 -8.17
CA GLY A 41 -13.96 -0.70 -7.22
C GLY A 41 -12.62 -1.13 -7.84
N LYS A 42 -12.61 -2.23 -8.61
CA LYS A 42 -11.40 -2.68 -9.32
C LYS A 42 -10.87 -1.64 -10.31
N ARG A 43 -11.75 -0.99 -11.07
CA ARG A 43 -11.37 0.07 -12.02
C ARG A 43 -10.78 1.27 -11.28
N GLN A 44 -11.40 1.71 -10.16
CA GLN A 44 -10.90 2.79 -9.31
C GLN A 44 -9.49 2.49 -8.81
N LEU A 45 -9.25 1.31 -8.28
CA LEU A 45 -7.96 0.90 -7.76
C LEU A 45 -6.89 0.77 -8.85
N SER A 46 -7.26 0.24 -10.02
CA SER A 46 -6.36 0.16 -11.18
C SER A 46 -5.96 1.55 -11.69
N HIS A 47 -6.88 2.49 -11.68
CA HIS A 47 -6.58 3.89 -12.03
C HIS A 47 -5.57 4.51 -11.07
N VAL A 48 -5.77 4.33 -9.75
CA VAL A 48 -4.84 4.80 -8.72
C VAL A 48 -3.46 4.17 -8.91
N ALA A 49 -3.38 2.86 -9.09
CA ALA A 49 -2.13 2.13 -9.28
C ALA A 49 -1.35 2.63 -10.52
N SER A 50 -2.04 2.83 -11.65
CA SER A 50 -1.45 3.37 -12.89
C SER A 50 -0.92 4.80 -12.70
N ARG A 51 -1.63 5.64 -11.96
CA ARG A 51 -1.18 7.00 -11.67
C ARG A 51 0.05 7.01 -10.76
N VAL A 52 0.09 6.13 -9.74
CA VAL A 52 1.28 5.95 -8.89
C VAL A 52 2.47 5.46 -9.71
N GLN A 53 2.27 4.49 -10.61
CA GLN A 53 3.31 4.00 -11.50
C GLN A 53 3.90 5.13 -12.37
N SER A 54 3.05 5.98 -12.94
CA SER A 54 3.47 7.15 -13.74
C SER A 54 4.28 8.14 -12.90
N GLU A 55 3.83 8.45 -11.68
CA GLU A 55 4.53 9.36 -10.78
C GLU A 55 5.86 8.77 -10.29
N TYR A 56 5.90 7.48 -10.00
CA TYR A 56 7.13 6.78 -9.66
C TYR A 56 8.16 6.82 -10.80
N SER A 57 7.72 6.52 -12.02
CA SER A 57 8.56 6.55 -13.22
C SER A 57 9.13 7.94 -13.47
N PHE A 58 8.31 8.97 -13.31
CA PHE A 58 8.76 10.37 -13.43
C PHE A 58 9.82 10.70 -12.36
N ARG A 59 9.57 10.38 -11.09
CA ARG A 59 10.54 10.63 -9.99
C ARG A 59 11.83 9.85 -10.16
N ARG A 60 11.76 8.65 -10.73
CA ARG A 60 12.93 7.84 -11.06
C ARG A 60 13.77 8.51 -12.15
N ALA A 61 13.12 9.04 -13.19
CA ALA A 61 13.80 9.72 -14.29
C ALA A 61 14.47 11.03 -13.84
N VAL A 62 13.83 11.81 -12.97
CA VAL A 62 14.34 13.10 -12.48
C VAL A 62 15.41 12.93 -11.39
N GLY A 63 15.30 11.90 -10.56
CA GLY A 63 16.08 11.74 -9.34
C GLY A 63 17.48 11.09 -9.50
N GLY A 64 17.89 10.74 -10.72
CA GLY A 64 19.16 10.02 -10.95
C GLY A 64 19.17 8.59 -10.38
N SER A 65 20.14 7.78 -10.80
CA SER A 65 20.33 6.42 -10.27
C SER A 65 20.82 6.47 -8.83
N ILE A 66 20.01 5.98 -7.90
CA ILE A 66 20.46 5.65 -6.55
C ILE A 66 21.17 4.30 -6.63
N SER A 67 22.31 4.19 -5.95
CA SER A 67 23.12 2.98 -5.77
C SER A 67 22.30 1.70 -5.59
N ASN A 68 22.81 0.59 -6.11
CA ASN A 68 22.17 -0.72 -6.10
C ASN A 68 21.65 -1.10 -4.71
N PRO A 69 20.39 -1.54 -4.61
CA PRO A 69 19.78 -1.91 -3.33
C PRO A 69 20.33 -3.21 -2.73
N SER A 70 21.19 -3.92 -3.41
CA SER A 70 21.75 -5.22 -2.97
C SER A 70 22.62 -5.17 -1.71
N ASP A 71 23.03 -3.98 -1.26
CA ASP A 71 23.94 -3.83 -0.11
C ASP A 71 23.23 -3.36 1.17
N LEU A 72 21.89 -3.30 1.17
CA LEU A 72 21.09 -2.74 2.26
C LEU A 72 20.49 -3.84 3.14
N GLU A 73 21.26 -4.30 4.14
CA GLU A 73 20.81 -5.35 5.09
C GLU A 73 19.89 -4.87 6.22
N ALA A 74 19.72 -3.57 6.43
CA ALA A 74 18.88 -3.05 7.50
C ALA A 74 17.54 -2.52 6.99
N SER A 75 16.43 -3.01 7.54
CA SER A 75 15.06 -2.62 7.16
C SER A 75 14.74 -1.12 7.29
N ASN A 76 15.50 -0.36 8.07
CA ASN A 76 15.37 1.10 8.17
C ASN A 76 16.06 1.82 7.01
N GLU A 77 17.15 1.28 6.49
CA GLU A 77 17.86 1.80 5.31
C GLU A 77 17.02 1.59 4.06
N LEU A 78 16.33 0.48 3.96
CA LEU A 78 15.43 0.14 2.86
C LEU A 78 14.31 1.18 2.69
N LEU A 79 13.70 1.63 3.79
CA LEU A 79 12.69 2.68 3.75
C LEU A 79 13.24 4.04 3.30
N SER A 80 14.52 4.32 3.54
CA SER A 80 15.18 5.58 3.13
C SER A 80 15.46 5.62 1.62
N VAL A 81 15.67 4.48 0.99
CA VAL A 81 15.94 4.36 -0.45
C VAL A 81 14.64 4.35 -1.26
N MET A 82 13.53 3.98 -0.64
CA MET A 82 12.23 3.96 -1.32
C MET A 82 11.82 5.36 -1.79
N LYS A 83 11.40 5.46 -3.06
CA LYS A 83 10.70 6.66 -3.52
C LYS A 83 9.32 6.70 -2.86
N SER A 84 8.90 7.88 -2.49
CA SER A 84 7.58 8.08 -1.86
C SER A 84 6.90 9.32 -2.40
N GLY A 85 5.59 9.36 -2.34
CA GLY A 85 4.85 10.53 -2.76
C GLY A 85 3.46 10.62 -2.16
N ILE A 86 2.90 11.81 -2.27
CA ILE A 86 1.52 12.11 -1.89
C ILE A 86 0.91 12.95 -3.00
N PHE A 87 -0.29 12.60 -3.41
CA PHE A 87 -1.09 13.43 -4.28
C PHE A 87 -2.58 13.36 -3.92
N LYS A 88 -3.33 14.32 -4.44
CA LYS A 88 -4.78 14.35 -4.28
C LYS A 88 -5.48 13.87 -5.54
N LEU A 89 -6.58 13.17 -5.33
CA LEU A 89 -7.59 12.88 -6.33
C LEU A 89 -8.79 13.77 -6.06
N TYR A 90 -9.13 14.60 -7.03
CA TYR A 90 -10.28 15.49 -6.92
C TYR A 90 -11.58 14.72 -7.17
N PRO A 91 -12.72 15.23 -6.68
CA PRO A 91 -14.03 14.63 -6.94
C PRO A 91 -14.29 14.50 -8.46
N GLY A 92 -14.85 13.37 -8.86
CA GLY A 92 -15.14 13.05 -10.26
C GLY A 92 -14.73 11.62 -10.58
N GLU A 93 -13.69 11.44 -11.38
CA GLU A 93 -13.12 10.13 -11.66
C GLU A 93 -11.74 9.98 -11.01
N PRO A 94 -11.43 8.84 -10.39
CA PRO A 94 -12.25 7.62 -10.22
C PRO A 94 -13.16 7.62 -9.00
N PHE A 95 -13.09 8.62 -8.11
CA PHE A 95 -13.85 8.67 -6.87
C PHE A 95 -14.83 9.83 -6.84
N VAL A 96 -16.00 9.62 -6.26
CA VAL A 96 -17.03 10.66 -6.07
C VAL A 96 -16.54 11.74 -5.11
N THR A 97 -15.77 11.37 -4.09
CA THR A 97 -15.23 12.29 -3.10
C THR A 97 -13.73 12.47 -3.23
N GLU A 98 -13.21 13.61 -2.76
CA GLU A 98 -11.76 13.88 -2.74
C GLU A 98 -11.02 12.84 -1.89
N LYS A 99 -9.97 12.25 -2.45
CA LYS A 99 -9.10 11.29 -1.76
C LYS A 99 -7.65 11.78 -1.74
N ILE A 100 -6.92 11.31 -0.75
CA ILE A 100 -5.46 11.51 -0.66
C ILE A 100 -4.81 10.15 -0.91
N VAL A 101 -3.90 10.12 -1.86
CA VAL A 101 -3.10 8.93 -2.18
C VAL A 101 -1.70 9.11 -1.61
N ILE A 102 -1.27 8.16 -0.80
CA ILE A 102 0.06 8.09 -0.22
C ILE A 102 0.70 6.80 -0.71
N TRP A 103 1.91 6.89 -1.23
CA TRP A 103 2.56 5.73 -1.80
C TRP A 103 4.05 5.66 -1.49
N LYS A 104 4.58 4.46 -1.48
CA LYS A 104 5.99 4.13 -1.46
C LYS A 104 6.29 3.12 -2.56
N GLY A 105 7.48 3.23 -3.18
CA GLY A 105 7.87 2.33 -4.24
C GLY A 105 9.36 2.08 -4.28
N LEU A 106 9.73 0.84 -4.59
CA LEU A 106 11.10 0.41 -4.80
C LEU A 106 11.13 -0.67 -5.88
N ASN A 107 12.12 -0.61 -6.77
CA ASN A 107 12.26 -1.55 -7.87
C ASN A 107 10.97 -1.64 -8.72
N ASN A 108 10.32 -2.78 -8.65
CA ASN A 108 9.10 -3.07 -9.40
C ASN A 108 7.86 -3.19 -8.49
N CYS A 109 7.98 -2.88 -7.19
CA CYS A 109 6.88 -2.98 -6.23
C CYS A 109 6.46 -1.60 -5.73
N GLY A 110 5.16 -1.31 -5.83
CA GLY A 110 4.51 -0.14 -5.27
C GLY A 110 3.52 -0.54 -4.19
N VAL A 111 3.54 0.20 -3.09
CA VAL A 111 2.58 0.06 -2.01
C VAL A 111 1.86 1.39 -1.84
N THR A 112 0.55 1.36 -1.89
CA THR A 112 -0.28 2.55 -1.96
C THR A 112 -1.43 2.47 -0.96
N MET A 113 -1.69 3.59 -0.31
CA MET A 113 -2.80 3.79 0.60
C MET A 113 -3.66 4.95 0.10
N VAL A 114 -4.94 4.71 -0.07
CA VAL A 114 -5.95 5.71 -0.44
C VAL A 114 -6.67 6.12 0.83
N CYS A 115 -6.60 7.38 1.20
CA CYS A 115 -7.15 7.92 2.43
C CYS A 115 -8.26 8.93 2.13
N GLU A 116 -9.17 9.09 3.08
CA GLU A 116 -10.16 10.16 3.05
C GLU A 116 -9.47 11.54 3.15
N LYS A 117 -10.12 12.56 2.61
CA LYS A 117 -9.63 13.95 2.49
C LYS A 117 -9.01 14.52 3.78
N TYR A 118 -9.61 14.22 4.91
CA TYR A 118 -9.26 14.82 6.21
C TYR A 118 -8.30 13.97 7.03
N GLU A 119 -7.78 12.88 6.46
CA GLU A 119 -6.89 11.97 7.17
C GLU A 119 -5.51 12.60 7.42
N ASN A 120 -4.90 12.25 8.56
CA ASN A 120 -3.58 12.73 8.92
C ASN A 120 -2.50 12.07 8.04
N ARG A 121 -1.89 12.88 7.17
CA ARG A 121 -0.90 12.41 6.19
C ARG A 121 0.38 11.90 6.82
N VAL A 122 0.82 12.52 7.92
CA VAL A 122 2.06 12.12 8.62
C VAL A 122 1.86 10.75 9.27
N THR A 123 0.73 10.58 9.98
CA THR A 123 0.38 9.28 10.56
C THR A 123 0.22 8.21 9.47
N ALA A 124 -0.44 8.54 8.36
CA ALA A 124 -0.62 7.61 7.25
C ALA A 124 0.71 7.20 6.60
N GLN A 125 1.67 8.14 6.43
CA GLN A 125 3.02 7.82 5.95
C GLN A 125 3.78 6.90 6.90
N THR A 126 3.67 7.14 8.21
CA THR A 126 4.32 6.31 9.24
C THR A 126 3.74 4.90 9.24
N VAL A 127 2.41 4.77 9.22
CA VAL A 127 1.72 3.48 9.17
C VAL A 127 2.08 2.73 7.88
N LEU A 128 2.06 3.41 6.73
CA LEU A 128 2.47 2.82 5.45
C LEU A 128 3.92 2.32 5.51
N GLY A 129 4.83 3.08 6.13
CA GLY A 129 6.22 2.67 6.33
C GLY A 129 6.33 1.39 7.16
N ASN A 130 5.60 1.30 8.26
CA ASN A 130 5.56 0.09 9.09
C ASN A 130 5.00 -1.12 8.32
N ILE A 131 3.88 -0.94 7.60
CA ILE A 131 3.30 -2.02 6.78
C ILE A 131 4.31 -2.52 5.75
N VAL A 132 4.98 -1.62 5.02
CA VAL A 132 6.00 -2.00 4.04
C VAL A 132 7.13 -2.79 4.69
N LYS A 133 7.64 -2.32 5.84
CA LYS A 133 8.71 -2.99 6.57
C LYS A 133 8.35 -4.43 6.95
N PHE A 134 7.19 -4.62 7.55
CA PHE A 134 6.77 -5.95 8.02
C PHE A 134 6.31 -6.85 6.87
N ALA A 135 5.68 -6.29 5.84
CA ALA A 135 5.33 -7.04 4.65
C ALA A 135 6.58 -7.52 3.90
N GLU A 136 7.64 -6.71 3.85
CA GLU A 136 8.93 -7.14 3.28
C GLU A 136 9.54 -8.29 4.09
N GLN A 137 9.60 -8.18 5.42
CA GLN A 137 10.14 -9.22 6.28
C GLN A 137 9.44 -10.59 6.10
N HIS A 138 8.13 -10.59 5.86
CA HIS A 138 7.35 -11.82 5.78
C HIS A 138 7.08 -12.33 4.37
N CYS A 139 7.13 -11.48 3.36
CA CYS A 139 6.77 -11.82 1.99
C CYS A 139 7.87 -11.56 0.97
N ASN A 140 8.94 -10.81 1.33
CA ASN A 140 10.01 -10.40 0.39
C ASN A 140 9.43 -9.74 -0.89
N MET A 141 8.43 -8.87 -0.70
CA MET A 141 7.62 -8.33 -1.80
C MET A 141 8.36 -7.30 -2.66
N LEU A 142 9.33 -6.58 -2.10
CA LEU A 142 10.05 -5.53 -2.81
C LEU A 142 11.04 -6.12 -3.82
N GLU A 143 11.61 -7.28 -3.49
CA GLU A 143 12.48 -8.01 -4.40
C GLU A 143 11.67 -8.85 -5.39
N LYS A 144 10.62 -9.52 -4.89
CA LYS A 144 9.75 -10.42 -5.65
C LYS A 144 8.27 -10.04 -5.47
N PRO A 145 7.74 -9.04 -6.18
CA PRO A 145 6.39 -8.54 -5.97
C PRO A 145 5.29 -9.60 -6.04
N TYR A 146 5.48 -10.63 -6.87
CA TYR A 146 4.52 -11.71 -7.06
C TYR A 146 4.43 -12.69 -5.88
N GLU A 147 5.39 -12.66 -4.92
CA GLU A 147 5.30 -13.43 -3.68
C GLU A 147 4.07 -13.05 -2.85
N VAL A 148 3.56 -11.83 -3.01
CA VAL A 148 2.31 -11.36 -2.40
C VAL A 148 1.12 -12.22 -2.81
N LEU A 149 1.09 -12.69 -4.07
CA LEU A 149 0.02 -13.57 -4.57
C LEU A 149 0.10 -14.99 -3.99
N LEU A 150 1.31 -15.42 -3.62
CA LEU A 150 1.53 -16.75 -3.03
C LEU A 150 1.28 -16.77 -1.52
N LYS A 151 1.38 -15.61 -0.87
CA LYS A 151 1.28 -15.48 0.60
C LYS A 151 0.31 -14.34 1.01
N PRO A 152 -0.94 -14.35 0.49
CA PRO A 152 -1.89 -13.27 0.76
C PRO A 152 -2.27 -13.17 2.24
N ASP A 153 -2.32 -14.29 2.93
CA ASP A 153 -2.60 -14.41 4.36
C ASP A 153 -1.57 -13.68 5.24
N ARG A 154 -0.30 -13.63 4.81
CA ARG A 154 0.74 -12.88 5.52
C ARG A 154 0.55 -11.37 5.38
N ILE A 155 0.26 -10.91 4.17
CA ILE A 155 -0.06 -9.49 3.93
C ILE A 155 -1.32 -9.08 4.70
N GLU A 156 -2.35 -9.93 4.68
CA GLU A 156 -3.58 -9.67 5.41
C GLU A 156 -3.34 -9.57 6.92
N ALA A 157 -2.51 -10.45 7.49
CA ALA A 157 -2.13 -10.40 8.90
C ALA A 157 -1.41 -9.08 9.24
N VAL A 158 -0.47 -8.64 8.41
CA VAL A 158 0.21 -7.34 8.59
C VAL A 158 -0.80 -6.19 8.56
N ILE A 159 -1.69 -6.17 7.55
CA ILE A 159 -2.68 -5.11 7.41
C ILE A 159 -3.65 -5.10 8.60
N HIS A 160 -4.09 -6.26 9.05
CA HIS A 160 -5.00 -6.37 10.19
C HIS A 160 -4.42 -5.75 11.48
N HIS A 161 -3.10 -5.91 11.72
CA HIS A 161 -2.43 -5.34 12.89
C HIS A 161 -2.18 -3.83 12.76
N PHE A 162 -1.73 -3.37 11.59
CA PHE A 162 -1.33 -1.98 11.40
C PHE A 162 -2.45 -1.06 10.91
N LEU A 163 -3.50 -1.63 10.35
CA LEU A 163 -4.62 -0.89 9.75
C LEU A 163 -5.98 -1.56 10.05
N PRO A 164 -6.32 -1.77 11.33
CA PRO A 164 -7.55 -2.46 11.70
C PRO A 164 -8.76 -1.70 11.14
N CYS A 165 -9.58 -2.39 10.34
CA CYS A 165 -10.77 -1.83 9.68
C CYS A 165 -10.50 -0.49 8.94
N GLY A 166 -9.30 -0.29 8.42
CA GLY A 166 -8.92 0.94 7.73
C GLY A 166 -8.67 2.15 8.64
N GLN A 167 -8.54 1.97 9.94
CA GLN A 167 -8.27 3.06 10.87
C GLN A 167 -6.77 3.26 11.06
N LEU A 168 -6.33 4.53 10.98
CA LEU A 168 -4.97 4.90 11.31
C LEU A 168 -4.82 5.01 12.82
N LEU A 169 -3.96 4.19 13.38
CA LEU A 169 -3.62 4.23 14.79
C LEU A 169 -2.32 4.99 15.01
N PHE A 170 -2.27 5.80 16.05
CA PHE A 170 -1.01 6.34 16.52
C PHE A 170 -0.17 5.25 17.18
N MET A 171 0.96 4.91 16.59
CA MET A 171 1.81 3.81 17.03
C MET A 171 3.14 4.34 17.55
N ASN A 172 3.42 4.11 18.83
CA ASN A 172 4.74 4.32 19.40
C ASN A 172 5.61 3.06 19.22
N HIS A 173 6.91 3.16 19.48
CA HIS A 173 7.85 2.04 19.34
C HIS A 173 7.48 0.80 20.16
N ARG A 174 6.80 0.95 21.29
CA ARG A 174 6.39 -0.18 22.13
C ARG A 174 5.28 -0.98 21.46
N VAL A 175 4.28 -0.28 20.91
CA VAL A 175 3.17 -0.90 20.17
C VAL A 175 3.69 -1.60 18.91
N VAL A 176 4.57 -0.97 18.14
CA VAL A 176 5.17 -1.58 16.95
C VAL A 176 5.94 -2.86 17.30
N ARG A 177 6.74 -2.86 18.39
CA ARG A 177 7.45 -4.07 18.85
C ARG A 177 6.49 -5.16 19.34
N GLN A 178 5.37 -4.80 19.94
CA GLN A 178 4.35 -5.77 20.33
C GLN A 178 3.72 -6.42 19.10
N PHE A 179 3.32 -5.63 18.11
CA PHE A 179 2.78 -6.14 16.85
C PHE A 179 3.77 -7.04 16.11
N GLU A 180 5.06 -6.70 16.12
CA GLU A 180 6.10 -7.56 15.56
C GLU A 180 6.12 -8.96 16.19
N LYS A 181 6.02 -9.03 17.54
CA LYS A 181 5.95 -10.31 18.25
C LYS A 181 4.69 -11.09 17.93
N GLU A 182 3.54 -10.42 17.90
CA GLU A 182 2.26 -11.04 17.61
C GLU A 182 2.20 -11.56 16.16
N LEU A 183 2.72 -10.79 15.20
CA LEU A 183 2.85 -11.21 13.80
C LEU A 183 3.72 -12.45 13.66
N ASN A 184 4.90 -12.45 14.31
CA ASN A 184 5.80 -13.59 14.25
C ASN A 184 5.14 -14.86 14.81
N LEU A 185 4.37 -14.75 15.90
CA LEU A 185 3.61 -15.87 16.44
C LEU A 185 2.50 -16.34 15.50
N THR A 186 1.76 -15.40 14.92
CA THR A 186 0.63 -15.70 14.02
C THR A 186 1.09 -16.36 12.73
N ILE A 187 2.20 -15.89 12.18
CA ILE A 187 2.74 -16.40 10.90
C ILE A 187 3.42 -17.77 11.10
N ASN A 188 4.18 -17.95 12.21
CA ASN A 188 4.86 -19.21 12.50
C ASN A 188 3.89 -20.33 12.89
N ASN A 189 2.74 -20.01 13.49
CA ASN A 189 1.71 -21.00 13.83
C ASN A 189 0.87 -21.47 12.63
N LYS A 190 0.96 -20.78 11.47
CA LYS A 190 0.27 -21.13 10.22
C LYS A 190 1.20 -21.79 9.17
N ALA A 191 2.49 -21.89 9.45
CA ALA A 191 3.48 -22.56 8.62
C ALA A 191 3.68 -24.00 9.04
#